data_70e5d1e13206f46b8aed85b2ad9933c5
#
_entry.id   70e5d1e13206f46b8aed85b2ad9933c5
#
_cell.length_a   1.000
_cell.length_b   1.000
_cell.length_c   1.000
_cell.angle_alpha   90.00
_cell.angle_beta   90.00
_cell.angle_gamma   90.00
#
_symmetry.space_group_name_H-M   'P 1'
#
loop_
_entity.id
_entity.type
_entity.pdbx_description
1 polymer ?
#
loop_
_entity_poly.entity_id
_entity_poly.type
_entity_poly.pdbx_seq_one_letter_code
_entity_poly.pdbx_strand_id
1 'polypeptide(L)'
;MTGQRTETEMARFFALLDGHDGAYGVAFPDAPGATAMGKTVDEALRNAAAAIADWIDDGEVPEPRSIDELRQDPEVAEQLADGAAFVVVPAIVEDSRPVKANISMEAGLLAAIDEAASSAGLTRSAFLVTAAREKISGGSLRDSVREIAKRDAH
;
A
#
# COMPACT_ATOMS: atom_id res chain seq x y z
N MET A 1 16.02 26.11 -0.59
CA MET A 1 14.77 26.18 -1.33
C MET A 1 13.90 24.99 -1.05
N THR A 2 12.91 25.27 -0.33
CA THR A 2 11.92 24.30 0.03
C THR A 2 11.06 23.96 -1.19
N GLY A 3 11.21 22.76 -1.72
CA GLY A 3 10.24 22.23 -2.64
C GLY A 3 8.90 22.19 -1.95
N GLN A 4 7.99 23.02 -2.39
CA GLN A 4 6.61 22.87 -1.97
C GLN A 4 6.09 21.56 -2.57
N ARG A 5 5.77 20.63 -1.71
CA ARG A 5 5.02 19.45 -2.13
C ARG A 5 3.61 19.88 -2.45
N THR A 6 3.39 20.19 -3.72
CA THR A 6 2.06 20.56 -4.23
C THR A 6 1.32 19.36 -4.82
N GLU A 7 1.96 18.20 -4.85
CA GLU A 7 1.43 17.01 -5.50
C GLU A 7 1.33 15.85 -4.53
N THR A 8 0.35 15.00 -4.75
CA THR A 8 0.22 13.72 -4.08
C THR A 8 1.43 12.87 -4.41
N GLU A 9 2.26 12.61 -3.42
CA GLU A 9 3.37 11.68 -3.57
C GLU A 9 2.98 10.31 -3.05
N MET A 10 3.33 9.30 -3.82
CA MET A 10 3.28 7.95 -3.33
C MET A 10 4.59 7.66 -2.62
N ALA A 11 4.53 7.56 -1.30
CA ALA A 11 5.66 7.12 -0.50
C ALA A 11 5.66 5.60 -0.39
N ARG A 12 6.83 5.00 -0.38
CA ARG A 12 7.00 3.56 -0.16
C ARG A 12 7.68 3.33 1.17
N PHE A 13 7.04 2.52 1.99
CA PHE A 13 7.57 2.15 3.30
C PHE A 13 7.95 0.69 3.30
N PHE A 14 9.10 0.38 3.89
CA PHE A 14 9.44 -1.00 4.19
C PHE A 14 8.73 -1.40 5.47
N ALA A 15 8.04 -2.52 5.42
CA ALA A 15 7.33 -3.09 6.56
C ALA A 15 7.81 -4.51 6.80
N LEU A 16 7.49 -5.03 7.96
CA LEU A 16 7.79 -6.40 8.34
C LEU A 16 6.49 -7.20 8.38
N LEU A 17 6.45 -8.26 7.58
CA LEU A 17 5.34 -9.21 7.54
C LEU A 17 5.75 -10.47 8.30
N ASP A 18 4.92 -10.88 9.25
CA ASP A 18 5.12 -12.13 9.96
C ASP A 18 3.78 -12.86 10.13
N GLY A 19 3.85 -14.03 10.77
CA GLY A 19 2.66 -14.83 11.02
C GLY A 19 2.53 -16.00 10.06
N HIS A 20 1.32 -16.51 9.96
CA HIS A 20 0.99 -17.69 9.16
C HIS A 20 -0.44 -17.60 8.64
N ASP A 21 -0.85 -18.54 7.82
CA ASP A 21 -2.21 -18.61 7.29
C ASP A 21 -3.27 -18.44 8.38
N GLY A 22 -4.14 -17.48 8.20
CA GLY A 22 -5.19 -17.11 9.14
C GLY A 22 -4.81 -15.98 10.10
N ALA A 23 -3.52 -15.67 10.26
CA ALA A 23 -3.06 -14.67 11.22
C ALA A 23 -1.73 -14.03 10.78
N TYR A 24 -1.79 -13.18 9.78
CA TYR A 24 -0.64 -12.38 9.35
C TYR A 24 -0.65 -11.01 10.02
N GLY A 25 0.54 -10.52 10.34
CA GLY A 25 0.73 -9.19 10.90
C GLY A 25 1.74 -8.38 10.10
N VAL A 26 1.51 -7.07 10.02
CA VAL A 26 2.41 -6.12 9.36
C VAL A 26 2.71 -5.00 10.33
N ALA A 27 3.98 -4.67 10.47
CA ALA A 27 4.43 -3.55 11.30
C ALA A 27 5.42 -2.69 10.52
N PHE A 28 5.40 -1.40 10.79
CA PHE A 28 6.26 -0.42 10.14
C PHE A 28 7.33 0.07 11.11
N PRO A 29 8.61 -0.28 10.90
CA PRO A 29 9.69 0.23 11.75
C PRO A 29 9.80 1.76 11.78
N ASP A 30 9.50 2.42 10.65
CA ASP A 30 9.58 3.88 10.54
C ASP A 30 8.30 4.61 10.98
N ALA A 31 7.26 3.87 11.30
CA ALA A 31 5.98 4.41 11.77
C ALA A 31 5.49 3.63 12.98
N PRO A 32 6.10 3.84 14.16
CA PRO A 32 5.72 3.11 15.36
C PRO A 32 4.24 3.31 15.69
N GLY A 33 3.55 2.21 15.92
CA GLY A 33 2.11 2.21 16.15
C GLY A 33 1.26 1.96 14.92
N ALA A 34 1.81 2.11 13.72
CA ALA A 34 1.13 1.68 12.50
C ALA A 34 1.29 0.17 12.35
N THR A 35 0.22 -0.55 12.60
CA THR A 35 0.20 -2.02 12.50
C THR A 35 -1.09 -2.47 11.83
N ALA A 36 -1.03 -3.63 11.20
CA ALA A 36 -2.20 -4.21 10.57
C ALA A 36 -2.16 -5.73 10.67
N MET A 37 -3.31 -6.34 10.56
CA MET A 37 -3.46 -7.79 10.57
C MET A 37 -4.40 -8.22 9.45
N GLY A 38 -4.30 -9.47 9.07
CA GLY A 38 -5.20 -10.08 8.09
C GLY A 38 -5.10 -11.59 8.13
N LYS A 39 -6.11 -12.24 7.60
CA LYS A 39 -6.15 -13.71 7.50
C LYS A 39 -5.29 -14.23 6.38
N THR A 40 -5.10 -13.41 5.35
CA THR A 40 -4.23 -13.69 4.21
C THR A 40 -3.18 -12.60 4.10
N VAL A 41 -2.12 -12.87 3.36
CA VAL A 41 -1.08 -11.87 3.07
C VAL A 41 -1.71 -10.65 2.38
N ASP A 42 -2.53 -10.86 1.36
CA ASP A 42 -3.19 -9.78 0.62
C ASP A 42 -4.05 -8.90 1.55
N GLU A 43 -4.81 -9.50 2.44
CA GLU A 43 -5.65 -8.77 3.40
C GLU A 43 -4.80 -7.97 4.37
N ALA A 44 -3.75 -8.58 4.94
CA ALA A 44 -2.84 -7.92 5.86
C ALA A 44 -2.15 -6.72 5.22
N LEU A 45 -1.74 -6.85 3.97
CA LEU A 45 -1.05 -5.78 3.25
C LEU A 45 -2.01 -4.66 2.81
N ARG A 46 -3.25 -4.96 2.44
CA ARG A 46 -4.27 -3.93 2.20
C ARG A 46 -4.57 -3.14 3.47
N ASN A 47 -4.72 -3.84 4.58
CA ASN A 47 -4.94 -3.20 5.88
C ASN A 47 -3.73 -2.37 6.30
N ALA A 48 -2.53 -2.82 5.99
CA ALA A 48 -1.30 -2.08 6.25
C ALA A 48 -1.24 -0.78 5.44
N ALA A 49 -1.62 -0.80 4.17
CA ALA A 49 -1.67 0.41 3.35
C ALA A 49 -2.65 1.44 3.92
N ALA A 50 -3.81 1.01 4.41
CA ALA A 50 -4.76 1.88 5.08
C ALA A 50 -4.19 2.42 6.41
N ALA A 51 -3.56 1.57 7.21
CA ALA A 51 -2.99 1.95 8.49
C ALA A 51 -1.87 2.98 8.36
N ILE A 52 -0.98 2.83 7.38
CA ILE A 52 0.10 3.80 7.16
C ILE A 52 -0.44 5.13 6.61
N ALA A 53 -1.46 5.09 5.78
CA ALA A 53 -2.12 6.30 5.29
C ALA A 53 -2.75 7.09 6.45
N ASP A 54 -3.46 6.43 7.34
CA ASP A 54 -4.05 7.04 8.54
C ASP A 54 -2.97 7.60 9.47
N TRP A 55 -1.89 6.87 9.64
CA TRP A 55 -0.78 7.30 10.50
C TRP A 55 -0.11 8.58 9.95
N ILE A 56 0.01 8.68 8.63
CA ILE A 56 0.58 9.85 7.94
C ILE A 56 -0.34 11.06 8.07
N ASP A 57 -1.66 10.87 7.96
CA ASP A 57 -2.63 11.97 8.07
C ASP A 57 -2.56 12.66 9.43
N ASP A 58 -2.18 11.95 10.49
CA ASP A 58 -2.09 12.48 11.84
C ASP A 58 -0.75 13.18 12.13
N GLY A 59 0.20 13.17 11.22
CA GLY A 59 1.52 13.71 11.49
C GLY A 59 2.38 13.96 10.26
N GLU A 60 3.64 14.26 10.50
CA GLU A 60 4.63 14.42 9.45
C GLU A 60 4.98 13.07 8.83
N VAL A 61 5.16 13.06 7.52
CA VAL A 61 5.63 11.88 6.81
C VAL A 61 7.10 11.66 7.16
N PRO A 62 7.46 10.55 7.81
CA PRO A 62 8.86 10.27 8.07
C PRO A 62 9.58 9.94 6.77
N GLU A 63 10.85 10.23 6.71
CA GLU A 63 11.69 9.80 5.61
C GLU A 63 12.00 8.30 5.78
N PRO A 64 11.58 7.44 4.84
CA PRO A 64 11.78 6.01 5.00
C PRO A 64 13.27 5.65 4.98
N ARG A 65 13.70 4.85 5.94
CA ARG A 65 15.05 4.31 5.93
C ARG A 65 15.21 3.27 4.82
N SER A 66 16.43 3.09 4.35
CA SER A 66 16.77 2.03 3.39
C SER A 66 16.70 0.64 4.07
N ILE A 67 16.65 -0.41 3.25
CA ILE A 67 16.70 -1.79 3.76
C ILE A 67 17.99 -2.02 4.57
N ASP A 68 19.11 -1.48 4.11
CA ASP A 68 20.40 -1.65 4.78
C ASP A 68 20.39 -0.97 6.17
N GLU A 69 19.83 0.22 6.26
CA GLU A 69 19.67 0.91 7.54
C GLU A 69 18.73 0.15 8.49
N LEU A 70 17.63 -0.38 7.96
CA LEU A 70 16.68 -1.15 8.74
C LEU A 70 17.30 -2.46 9.28
N ARG A 71 18.12 -3.12 8.50
CA ARG A 71 18.82 -4.34 8.93
C ARG A 71 19.81 -4.09 10.07
N GLN A 72 20.28 -2.86 10.20
CA GLN A 72 21.18 -2.48 11.30
C GLN A 72 20.42 -2.16 12.60
N ASP A 73 19.11 -1.98 12.52
CA ASP A 73 18.27 -1.80 13.70
C ASP A 73 18.12 -3.12 14.44
N PRO A 74 18.50 -3.19 15.73
CA PRO A 74 18.45 -4.46 16.49
C PRO A 74 17.05 -5.07 16.58
N GLU A 75 16.02 -4.27 16.70
CA GLU A 75 14.63 -4.76 16.76
C GLU A 75 14.21 -5.39 15.44
N VAL A 76 14.57 -4.75 14.33
CA VAL A 76 14.29 -5.28 12.99
C VAL A 76 15.07 -6.57 12.75
N ALA A 77 16.35 -6.60 13.14
CA ALA A 77 17.18 -7.79 12.99
C ALA A 77 16.61 -8.97 13.78
N GLU A 78 16.10 -8.75 14.98
CA GLU A 78 15.46 -9.77 15.81
C GLU A 78 14.21 -10.33 15.13
N GLN A 79 13.34 -9.46 14.61
CA GLN A 79 12.13 -9.88 13.92
C GLN A 79 12.42 -10.67 12.65
N LEU A 80 13.45 -10.26 11.89
CA LEU A 80 13.89 -11.01 10.71
C LEU A 80 14.45 -12.39 11.09
N ALA A 81 15.19 -12.48 12.17
CA ALA A 81 15.69 -13.75 12.69
C ALA A 81 14.56 -14.69 13.13
N ASP A 82 13.46 -14.11 13.62
CA ASP A 82 12.26 -14.86 14.04
C ASP A 82 11.34 -15.24 12.88
N GLY A 83 11.70 -14.89 11.65
CA GLY A 83 10.98 -15.31 10.45
C GLY A 83 10.19 -14.23 9.73
N ALA A 84 10.21 -12.98 10.19
CA ALA A 84 9.57 -11.89 9.48
C ALA A 84 10.27 -11.61 8.14
N ALA A 85 9.51 -11.11 7.18
CA ALA A 85 10.03 -10.75 5.87
C ALA A 85 9.80 -9.26 5.59
N PHE A 86 10.71 -8.63 4.88
CA PHE A 86 10.47 -7.28 4.38
C PHE A 86 9.43 -7.29 3.27
N VAL A 87 8.51 -6.37 3.36
CA VAL A 87 7.55 -6.06 2.30
C VAL A 87 7.55 -4.56 2.06
N VAL A 88 7.18 -4.16 0.86
CA VAL A 88 7.04 -2.74 0.50
C VAL A 88 5.56 -2.39 0.49
N VAL A 89 5.19 -1.41 1.29
CA VAL A 89 3.80 -0.95 1.37
C VAL A 89 3.74 0.48 0.83
N PRO A 90 3.00 0.71 -0.28
CA PRO A 90 2.81 2.06 -0.79
C PRO A 90 1.80 2.81 0.06
N ALA A 91 2.09 4.06 0.35
CA ALA A 91 1.17 4.98 0.99
C ALA A 91 0.94 6.18 0.06
N ILE A 92 -0.31 6.51 -0.16
CA ILE A 92 -0.67 7.73 -0.89
C ILE A 92 -0.68 8.86 0.13
N VAL A 93 0.29 9.74 0.01
CA VAL A 93 0.37 10.94 0.84
C VAL A 93 -0.51 11.98 0.17
N GLU A 94 -1.65 12.26 0.75
CA GLU A 94 -2.66 13.03 0.08
C GLU A 94 -2.59 14.54 0.32
N ASP A 95 -2.55 15.26 -0.79
CA ASP A 95 -3.26 16.51 -0.90
C ASP A 95 -4.72 16.14 -1.24
N SER A 96 -5.61 16.25 -0.28
CA SER A 96 -7.00 15.80 -0.43
C SER A 96 -7.85 16.73 -1.29
N ARG A 97 -7.28 17.79 -1.87
CA ARG A 97 -8.02 18.70 -2.73
C ARG A 97 -8.46 18.00 -4.02
N PRO A 98 -9.72 18.04 -4.37
CA PRO A 98 -10.15 17.46 -5.64
C PRO A 98 -9.57 18.24 -6.82
N VAL A 99 -9.01 17.53 -7.78
CA VAL A 99 -8.54 18.07 -9.05
C VAL A 99 -9.23 17.33 -10.19
N LYS A 100 -9.49 18.03 -11.29
CA LYS A 100 -10.07 17.39 -12.48
C LYS A 100 -8.98 16.66 -13.25
N ALA A 101 -9.29 15.42 -13.65
CA ALA A 101 -8.45 14.64 -14.53
C ALA A 101 -9.29 14.17 -15.72
N ASN A 102 -8.75 14.31 -16.92
CA ASN A 102 -9.36 13.80 -18.12
C ASN A 102 -8.66 12.50 -18.52
N ILE A 103 -9.44 11.45 -18.71
CA ILE A 103 -8.93 10.13 -19.06
C ILE A 103 -9.61 9.68 -20.36
N SER A 104 -8.79 9.25 -21.32
CA SER A 104 -9.30 8.63 -22.55
C SER A 104 -9.32 7.12 -22.36
N MET A 105 -10.39 6.48 -22.80
CA MET A 105 -10.51 5.03 -22.72
C MET A 105 -11.42 4.52 -23.84
N GLU A 106 -11.39 3.22 -24.05
CA GLU A 106 -12.26 2.56 -25.02
C GLU A 106 -13.73 2.66 -24.59
N ALA A 107 -14.63 2.84 -25.56
CA ALA A 107 -16.06 3.00 -25.31
C ALA A 107 -16.65 1.79 -24.55
N GLY A 108 -16.22 0.59 -24.89
CA GLY A 108 -16.67 -0.63 -24.21
C GLY A 108 -16.27 -0.67 -22.74
N LEU A 109 -15.05 -0.23 -22.41
CA LEU A 109 -14.58 -0.15 -21.04
C LEU A 109 -15.37 0.90 -20.25
N LEU A 110 -15.64 2.05 -20.85
CA LEU A 110 -16.44 3.10 -20.20
C LEU A 110 -17.85 2.60 -19.87
N ALA A 111 -18.49 1.89 -20.79
CA ALA A 111 -19.81 1.31 -20.56
C ALA A 111 -19.77 0.27 -19.41
N ALA A 112 -18.75 -0.56 -19.38
CA ALA A 112 -18.55 -1.54 -18.30
C ALA A 112 -18.33 -0.88 -16.94
N ILE A 113 -17.55 0.20 -16.91
CA ILE A 113 -17.33 1.00 -15.69
C ILE A 113 -18.65 1.60 -15.19
N ASP A 114 -19.45 2.19 -16.08
CA ASP A 114 -20.72 2.79 -15.70
C ASP A 114 -21.70 1.76 -15.14
N GLU A 115 -21.76 0.59 -15.74
CA GLU A 115 -22.59 -0.50 -15.24
C GLU A 115 -22.10 -1.02 -13.87
N ALA A 116 -20.82 -1.22 -13.70
CA ALA A 116 -20.23 -1.66 -12.44
C ALA A 116 -20.44 -0.62 -11.33
N ALA A 117 -20.23 0.64 -11.64
CA ALA A 117 -20.44 1.75 -10.69
C ALA A 117 -21.91 1.80 -10.24
N SER A 118 -22.84 1.72 -11.19
CA SER A 118 -24.29 1.70 -10.90
C SER A 118 -24.66 0.52 -10.00
N SER A 119 -24.15 -0.66 -10.28
CA SER A 119 -24.39 -1.87 -9.48
C SER A 119 -23.85 -1.73 -8.06
N ALA A 120 -22.77 -1.00 -7.87
CA ALA A 120 -22.17 -0.75 -6.56
C ALA A 120 -22.76 0.49 -5.84
N GLY A 121 -23.70 1.20 -6.46
CA GLY A 121 -24.27 2.43 -5.90
C GLY A 121 -23.29 3.60 -5.92
N LEU A 122 -22.32 3.60 -6.82
CA LEU A 122 -21.29 4.63 -6.94
C LEU A 122 -21.47 5.46 -8.21
N THR A 123 -20.95 6.68 -8.20
CA THR A 123 -20.75 7.45 -9.42
C THR A 123 -19.56 6.89 -10.20
N ARG A 124 -19.46 7.22 -11.48
CA ARG A 124 -18.29 6.88 -12.30
C ARG A 124 -16.98 7.32 -11.63
N SER A 125 -16.92 8.57 -11.18
CA SER A 125 -15.74 9.13 -10.53
C SER A 125 -15.38 8.39 -9.26
N ALA A 126 -16.33 8.11 -8.39
CA ALA A 126 -16.11 7.37 -7.16
C ALA A 126 -15.62 5.95 -7.44
N PHE A 127 -16.20 5.27 -8.43
CA PHE A 127 -15.77 3.95 -8.85
C PHE A 127 -14.32 3.96 -9.34
N LEU A 128 -13.98 4.90 -10.21
CA LEU A 128 -12.61 5.02 -10.75
C LEU A 128 -11.58 5.35 -9.66
N VAL A 129 -11.92 6.24 -8.75
CA VAL A 129 -11.03 6.58 -7.62
C VAL A 129 -10.80 5.35 -6.73
N THR A 130 -11.86 4.63 -6.39
CA THR A 130 -11.78 3.41 -5.58
C THR A 130 -10.94 2.34 -6.28
N ALA A 131 -11.20 2.11 -7.57
CA ALA A 131 -10.45 1.14 -8.38
C ALA A 131 -8.95 1.50 -8.47
N ALA A 132 -8.65 2.79 -8.64
CA ALA A 132 -7.26 3.26 -8.69
C ALA A 132 -6.55 3.05 -7.35
N ARG A 133 -7.22 3.37 -6.23
CA ARG A 133 -6.68 3.13 -4.89
C ARG A 133 -6.41 1.65 -4.64
N GLU A 134 -7.35 0.79 -4.99
CA GLU A 134 -7.21 -0.65 -4.87
C GLU A 134 -6.04 -1.17 -5.72
N LYS A 135 -5.92 -0.69 -6.94
CA LYS A 135 -4.84 -1.09 -7.84
C LYS A 135 -3.46 -0.64 -7.32
N ILE A 136 -3.36 0.57 -6.82
CA ILE A 136 -2.13 1.09 -6.24
C ILE A 136 -1.74 0.26 -5.01
N SER A 137 -2.68 0.00 -4.12
CA SER A 137 -2.44 -0.77 -2.89
C SER A 137 -2.22 -2.25 -3.15
N GLY A 138 -2.94 -2.85 -4.11
CA GLY A 138 -2.88 -4.28 -4.40
C GLY A 138 -1.91 -4.67 -5.51
N GLY A 139 -1.62 -3.78 -6.44
CA GLY A 139 -0.81 -4.09 -7.62
C GLY A 139 0.64 -4.41 -7.31
N SER A 140 1.27 -3.65 -6.43
CA SER A 140 2.66 -3.89 -6.03
C SER A 140 2.82 -5.19 -5.23
N LEU A 141 1.74 -5.65 -4.60
CA LEU A 141 1.71 -6.88 -3.81
C LEU A 141 1.65 -8.12 -4.69
N ARG A 142 0.78 -8.08 -5.70
CA ARG A 142 0.67 -9.19 -6.66
C ARG A 142 1.97 -9.38 -7.44
N ASP A 143 2.64 -8.29 -7.76
CA ASP A 143 3.91 -8.34 -8.47
C ASP A 143 5.02 -8.88 -7.56
N SER A 144 5.05 -8.49 -6.31
CA SER A 144 6.00 -9.01 -5.32
C SER A 144 5.77 -10.49 -5.02
N VAL A 145 4.50 -10.91 -4.86
CA VAL A 145 4.14 -12.30 -4.63
C VAL A 145 4.46 -13.16 -5.86
N ARG A 146 4.21 -12.65 -7.06
CA ARG A 146 4.59 -13.34 -8.30
C ARG A 146 6.10 -13.53 -8.43
N GLU A 147 6.87 -12.53 -8.04
CA GLU A 147 8.32 -12.60 -8.07
C GLU A 147 8.86 -13.63 -7.08
N ILE A 148 8.30 -13.68 -5.87
CA ILE A 148 8.64 -14.67 -4.85
C ILE A 148 8.25 -16.07 -5.32
N ALA A 149 7.04 -16.25 -5.85
CA ALA A 149 6.57 -17.53 -6.37
C ALA A 149 7.42 -18.03 -7.54
N LYS A 150 7.95 -17.15 -8.39
CA LYS A 150 8.85 -17.50 -9.47
C LYS A 150 10.23 -17.95 -8.97
N ARG A 151 10.71 -17.39 -7.86
CA ARG A 151 11.97 -17.81 -7.24
C ARG A 151 11.88 -19.19 -6.61
N ASP A 152 10.74 -19.49 -5.99
CA ASP A 152 10.52 -20.77 -5.32
C ASP A 152 10.20 -21.91 -6.31
N ALA A 153 9.83 -21.59 -7.54
CA ALA A 153 9.54 -22.57 -8.60
C ALA A 153 10.80 -23.04 -9.36
N HIS A 154 11.96 -22.53 -9.04
CA HIS A 154 13.25 -22.93 -9.57
C HIS A 154 14.14 -23.37 -8.42
#